data_13feb1dd741359afa9925e2f7a62df09
#
_entry.id   13feb1dd741359afa9925e2f7a62df09
#
_cell.length_a   1.000
_cell.length_b   1.000
_cell.length_c   1.000
_cell.angle_alpha   90.00
_cell.angle_beta   90.00
_cell.angle_gamma   90.00
#
_symmetry.space_group_name_H-M   'P 1'
#
loop_
_entity.id
_entity.type
_entity.pdbx_description
1 polymer ?
#
loop_
_entity_poly.entity_id
_entity_poly.type
_entity_poly.pdbx_seq_one_letter_code
_entity_poly.pdbx_strand_id
1 'polypeptide(L)'
;MKTFEELHAELVTKWAEKDETSGTVTRLLEDGVHGIGKKVVEEAAESWMAAEFEGKERAAEEISQLIFFTQVLMLAADVSLEDVYRHL
;
A
#
# COMPACT_ATOMS: atom_id res chain seq x y z
N MET A 1 -1.41 2.74 -17.25
CA MET A 1 -1.81 1.83 -16.15
C MET A 1 -0.55 1.32 -15.45
N LYS A 2 -0.48 1.46 -14.13
CA LYS A 2 0.67 0.96 -13.37
C LYS A 2 0.50 -0.52 -13.03
N THR A 3 1.58 -1.28 -13.17
CA THR A 3 1.63 -2.64 -12.66
C THR A 3 2.00 -2.60 -11.16
N PHE A 4 1.86 -3.72 -10.50
CA PHE A 4 2.27 -3.88 -9.10
C PHE A 4 3.76 -3.56 -8.94
N GLU A 5 4.60 -4.06 -9.85
CA GLU A 5 6.04 -3.84 -9.81
C GLU A 5 6.41 -2.38 -10.07
N GLU A 6 5.71 -1.72 -10.98
CA GLU A 6 5.95 -0.29 -11.26
C GLU A 6 5.58 0.59 -10.07
N LEU A 7 4.45 0.29 -9.42
CA LEU A 7 4.07 0.99 -8.19
C LEU A 7 5.13 0.80 -7.12
N HIS A 8 5.61 -0.43 -6.95
CA HIS A 8 6.63 -0.73 -5.95
C HIS A 8 7.92 0.06 -6.22
N ALA A 9 8.38 0.08 -7.47
CA ALA A 9 9.58 0.82 -7.85
C ALA A 9 9.44 2.32 -7.55
N GLU A 10 8.28 2.89 -7.87
CA GLU A 10 7.97 4.29 -7.57
C GLU A 10 8.01 4.57 -6.08
N LEU A 11 7.40 3.70 -5.28
CA LEU A 11 7.36 3.88 -3.82
C LEU A 11 8.73 3.70 -3.19
N VAL A 12 9.54 2.77 -3.68
CA VAL A 12 10.93 2.60 -3.20
C VAL A 12 11.72 3.88 -3.39
N THR A 13 11.60 4.51 -4.55
CA THR A 13 12.30 5.76 -4.86
C THR A 13 11.84 6.88 -3.91
N LYS A 14 10.55 7.05 -3.75
CA LYS A 14 9.99 8.09 -2.86
C LYS A 14 10.36 7.86 -1.41
N TRP A 15 10.37 6.61 -0.98
CA TRP A 15 10.73 6.24 0.38
C TRP A 15 12.19 6.55 0.68
N ALA A 16 13.08 6.23 -0.27
CA ALA A 16 14.52 6.48 -0.14
C ALA A 16 14.84 7.98 -0.12
N GLU A 17 14.16 8.74 -0.96
CA GLU A 17 14.38 10.19 -1.07
C GLU A 17 13.79 10.97 0.09
N LYS A 18 12.85 10.39 0.81
CA LYS A 18 12.10 11.07 1.88
C LYS A 18 11.59 12.42 1.39
N ASP A 19 11.01 12.40 0.20
CA ASP A 19 10.62 13.61 -0.52
C ASP A 19 9.56 14.38 0.23
N GLU A 20 9.94 15.56 0.74
CA GLU A 20 9.06 16.45 1.48
C GLU A 20 7.91 16.97 0.63
N THR A 21 8.04 16.94 -0.70
CA THR A 21 6.97 17.35 -1.60
C THR A 21 5.87 16.30 -1.68
N SER A 22 6.15 15.07 -1.26
CA SER A 22 5.17 14.00 -1.17
C SER A 22 4.69 13.86 0.28
N GLY A 23 3.78 14.73 0.69
CA GLY A 23 3.28 14.73 2.07
C GLY A 23 2.74 13.39 2.53
N THR A 24 2.18 12.59 1.63
CA THR A 24 1.66 11.26 1.93
C THR A 24 2.76 10.31 2.38
N VAL A 25 3.85 10.23 1.60
CA VAL A 25 4.96 9.33 1.92
C VAL A 25 5.64 9.74 3.23
N THR A 26 5.88 11.03 3.41
CA THR A 26 6.48 11.55 4.64
C THR A 26 5.63 11.20 5.85
N ARG A 27 4.32 11.39 5.75
CA ARG A 27 3.39 11.06 6.84
C ARG A 27 3.42 9.57 7.15
N LEU A 28 3.44 8.73 6.12
CA LEU A 28 3.48 7.28 6.30
C LEU A 28 4.79 6.84 6.96
N LEU A 29 5.91 7.49 6.61
CA LEU A 29 7.19 7.23 7.26
C LEU A 29 7.12 7.52 8.76
N GLU A 30 6.47 8.64 9.12
CA GLU A 30 6.30 9.04 10.51
C GLU A 30 5.39 8.08 11.28
N ASP A 31 4.35 7.56 10.64
CA ASP A 31 3.40 6.63 11.25
C ASP A 31 4.04 5.28 11.59
N GLY A 32 5.01 4.85 10.80
CA GLY A 32 5.70 3.59 11.01
C GLY A 32 4.83 2.36 10.75
N VAL A 33 5.38 1.19 11.07
CA VAL A 33 4.71 -0.09 10.81
C VAL A 33 3.33 -0.17 11.45
N HIS A 34 3.20 0.28 12.69
CA HIS A 34 1.93 0.21 13.41
C HIS A 34 0.83 1.04 12.76
N GLY A 35 1.13 2.30 12.43
CA GLY A 35 0.16 3.19 11.80
C GLY A 35 -0.22 2.72 10.40
N ILE A 36 0.76 2.26 9.64
CA ILE A 36 0.54 1.72 8.29
C ILE A 36 -0.29 0.44 8.37
N GLY A 37 -0.02 -0.41 9.37
CA GLY A 37 -0.79 -1.64 9.59
C GLY A 37 -2.25 -1.36 9.84
N LYS A 38 -2.58 -0.30 10.58
CA LYS A 38 -3.96 0.12 10.78
C LYS A 38 -4.63 0.47 9.46
N LYS A 39 -3.91 1.16 8.57
CA LYS A 39 -4.43 1.49 7.24
C LYS A 39 -4.69 0.25 6.41
N VAL A 40 -3.80 -0.74 6.47
CA VAL A 40 -4.00 -2.01 5.76
C VAL A 40 -5.30 -2.68 6.22
N VAL A 41 -5.54 -2.72 7.53
CA VAL A 41 -6.76 -3.31 8.09
C VAL A 41 -8.00 -2.55 7.63
N GLU A 42 -7.96 -1.21 7.67
CA GLU A 42 -9.07 -0.37 7.21
C GLU A 42 -9.41 -0.64 5.75
N GLU A 43 -8.40 -0.64 4.88
CA GLU A 43 -8.61 -0.85 3.46
C GLU A 43 -9.05 -2.27 3.14
N ALA A 44 -8.58 -3.25 3.91
CA ALA A 44 -9.05 -4.63 3.76
C ALA A 44 -10.54 -4.74 4.07
N ALA A 45 -10.98 -4.10 5.16
CA ALA A 45 -12.39 -4.09 5.54
C ALA A 45 -13.23 -3.36 4.49
N GLU A 46 -12.79 -2.21 4.01
CA GLU A 46 -13.49 -1.45 2.97
C GLU A 46 -13.56 -2.22 1.65
N SER A 47 -12.50 -2.95 1.30
CA SER A 47 -12.48 -3.79 0.09
C SER A 47 -13.53 -4.89 0.18
N TRP A 48 -13.64 -5.54 1.32
CA TRP A 48 -14.63 -6.57 1.56
C TRP A 48 -16.05 -5.98 1.45
N MET A 49 -16.30 -4.89 2.15
CA MET A 49 -17.62 -4.25 2.14
C MET A 49 -18.01 -3.78 0.74
N ALA A 50 -17.08 -3.21 0.02
CA ALA A 50 -17.33 -2.76 -1.34
C ALA A 50 -17.64 -3.94 -2.28
N ALA A 51 -16.89 -5.03 -2.17
CA ALA A 51 -17.11 -6.21 -2.99
C ALA A 51 -18.48 -6.86 -2.70
N GLU A 52 -18.90 -6.84 -1.45
CA GLU A 52 -20.14 -7.48 -1.05
C GLU A 52 -21.39 -6.60 -1.29
N PHE A 53 -21.25 -5.29 -1.13
CA PHE A 53 -22.43 -4.40 -1.09
C PHE A 53 -22.41 -3.20 -2.04
N GLU A 54 -21.27 -2.81 -2.58
CA GLU A 54 -21.14 -1.53 -3.29
C GLU A 54 -20.88 -1.67 -4.79
N GLY A 55 -20.59 -2.87 -5.26
CA GLY A 55 -20.39 -3.13 -6.67
C GLY A 55 -18.92 -3.14 -7.11
N LYS A 56 -18.73 -3.56 -8.36
CA LYS A 56 -17.42 -3.84 -8.95
C LYS A 56 -16.48 -2.62 -8.96
N GLU A 57 -17.01 -1.45 -9.32
CA GLU A 57 -16.18 -0.25 -9.45
C GLU A 57 -15.61 0.19 -8.09
N ARG A 58 -16.46 0.22 -7.07
CA ARG A 58 -16.02 0.57 -5.73
C ARG A 58 -15.07 -0.49 -5.16
N ALA A 59 -15.35 -1.75 -5.42
CA ALA A 59 -14.46 -2.83 -5.00
C ALA A 59 -13.08 -2.66 -5.62
N ALA A 60 -13.00 -2.34 -6.91
CA ALA A 60 -11.72 -2.11 -7.58
C ALA A 60 -10.94 -0.94 -6.98
N GLU A 61 -11.63 0.17 -6.67
CA GLU A 61 -10.98 1.31 -6.02
C GLU A 61 -10.41 0.94 -4.66
N GLU A 62 -11.20 0.27 -3.82
CA GLU A 62 -10.76 -0.09 -2.47
C GLU A 62 -9.64 -1.13 -2.48
N ILE A 63 -9.70 -2.08 -3.41
CA ILE A 63 -8.64 -3.07 -3.57
C ILE A 63 -7.34 -2.39 -4.01
N SER A 64 -7.42 -1.37 -4.88
CA SER A 64 -6.23 -0.64 -5.28
C SER A 64 -5.59 0.09 -4.11
N GLN A 65 -6.39 0.64 -3.19
CA GLN A 65 -5.89 1.28 -1.98
C GLN A 65 -5.24 0.24 -1.05
N LEU A 66 -5.84 -0.93 -0.94
CA LEU A 66 -5.27 -2.02 -0.15
C LEU A 66 -3.89 -2.42 -0.68
N ILE A 67 -3.77 -2.54 -2.00
CA ILE A 67 -2.48 -2.85 -2.65
C ILE A 67 -1.44 -1.77 -2.32
N PHE A 68 -1.84 -0.51 -2.42
CA PHE A 68 -0.96 0.62 -2.10
C PHE A 68 -0.42 0.52 -0.66
N PHE A 69 -1.31 0.40 0.31
CA PHE A 69 -0.89 0.35 1.72
C PHE A 69 -0.13 -0.93 2.06
N THR A 70 -0.44 -2.05 1.38
CA THR A 70 0.33 -3.28 1.54
C THR A 70 1.79 -3.06 1.11
N GLN A 71 2.00 -2.37 -0.02
CA GLN A 71 3.36 -2.08 -0.48
C GLN A 71 4.08 -1.10 0.45
N VAL A 72 3.38 -0.11 0.98
CA VAL A 72 3.97 0.81 1.96
C VAL A 72 4.38 0.04 3.23
N LEU A 73 3.56 -0.90 3.67
CA LEU A 73 3.88 -1.75 4.81
C LEU A 73 5.16 -2.57 4.54
N MET A 74 5.30 -3.11 3.33
CA MET A 74 6.51 -3.83 2.94
C MET A 74 7.75 -2.95 3.10
N LEU A 75 7.68 -1.71 2.62
CA LEU A 75 8.80 -0.77 2.74
C LEU A 75 9.12 -0.45 4.20
N ALA A 76 8.11 -0.18 4.99
CA ALA A 76 8.31 0.14 6.42
C ALA A 76 8.89 -1.04 7.20
N ALA A 77 8.57 -2.26 6.80
CA ALA A 77 9.05 -3.48 7.45
C ALA A 77 10.34 -4.03 6.82
N ASP A 78 10.87 -3.33 5.83
CA ASP A 78 12.07 -3.75 5.08
C ASP A 78 11.90 -5.12 4.42
N VAL A 79 10.74 -5.33 3.82
CA VAL A 79 10.39 -6.57 3.10
C VAL A 79 10.37 -6.26 1.60
N SER A 80 11.17 -6.99 0.83
CA SER A 80 11.25 -6.79 -0.62
C SER A 80 10.18 -7.57 -1.37
N LEU A 81 10.01 -7.26 -2.66
CA LEU A 81 9.15 -8.06 -3.54
C LEU A 81 9.63 -9.52 -3.57
N GLU A 82 10.94 -9.74 -3.64
CA GLU A 82 11.49 -11.10 -3.65
C GLU A 82 11.16 -11.85 -2.38
N ASP A 83 11.21 -11.18 -1.24
CA ASP A 83 10.87 -11.80 0.04
C ASP A 83 9.43 -12.33 0.02
N VAL A 84 8.51 -11.53 -0.52
CA VAL A 84 7.09 -11.92 -0.62
C VAL A 84 6.89 -13.00 -1.68
N TYR A 85 7.45 -12.80 -2.86
CA TYR A 85 7.26 -13.73 -3.99
C TYR A 85 7.79 -15.13 -3.70
N ARG A 86 8.82 -15.23 -2.86
CA ARG A 86 9.38 -16.51 -2.46
C ARG A 86 8.36 -17.41 -1.77
N HIS A 87 7.35 -16.82 -1.15
CA HIS A 87 6.30 -17.56 -0.44
C HIS A 87 5.06 -17.81 -1.31
N LEU A 88 5.02 -17.29 -2.51
CA LEU A 88 3.93 -17.52 -3.45
C LEU A 88 4.22 -18.70 -4.34
#